data_e6083eddca5aee7134034b1fbd432ba4
#
_entry.id   e6083eddca5aee7134034b1fbd432ba4
#
_cell.length_a   1.000
_cell.length_b   1.000
_cell.length_c   1.000
_cell.angle_alpha   90.00
_cell.angle_beta   90.00
_cell.angle_gamma   90.00
#
_symmetry.space_group_name_H-M   'P 1'
#
loop_
_entity.id
_entity.type
_entity.pdbx_description
1 polymer ?
#
loop_
_entity_poly.entity_id
_entity_poly.type
_entity_poly.pdbx_seq_one_letter_code
_entity_poly.pdbx_strand_id
1 'polypeptide(L)' 'MARQKKDGTYLNVRIETSIYNRLNELCDDAGQTKTTAVERALTEYLDNYEKKQKLLKELEEE' A
#
# COMPACT_ATOMS: atom_id res chain seq x y z
N MET A 1 -7.49 5.88 -26.51
CA MET A 1 -7.53 5.73 -25.90
C MET A 1 -7.63 5.81 -25.13
N ALA A 2 -7.85 5.81 -25.03
CA ALA A 2 -7.95 6.04 -24.20
C ALA A 2 -7.92 5.52 -23.19
N ARG A 3 -7.66 5.05 -22.94
CA ARG A 3 -7.63 4.48 -21.99
C ARG A 3 -7.78 5.21 -20.95
N GLN A 4 -8.41 4.96 -20.26
CA GLN A 4 -8.58 5.58 -19.21
C GLN A 4 -7.50 5.55 -18.42
N LYS A 5 -6.98 6.41 -18.07
CA LYS A 5 -6.00 6.46 -17.27
C LYS A 5 -6.37 6.43 -15.94
N LYS A 6 -5.84 5.62 -15.12
CA LYS A 6 -6.08 5.62 -13.76
C LYS A 6 -5.59 6.90 -13.20
N ASP A 7 -6.32 7.47 -12.33
CA ASP A 7 -5.92 8.65 -11.63
C ASP A 7 -4.80 8.28 -10.67
N GLY A 8 -3.62 8.74 -10.91
CA GLY A 8 -2.49 8.34 -10.10
C GLY A 8 -1.54 9.47 -9.79
N THR A 9 -0.80 9.32 -8.71
CA THR A 9 0.19 10.30 -8.29
C THR A 9 1.49 9.56 -8.03
N TYR A 10 2.58 10.14 -8.46
CA TYR A 10 3.87 9.50 -8.23
C TYR A 10 4.27 9.67 -6.78
N LEU A 11 4.81 8.62 -6.24
CA LEU A 11 5.28 8.64 -4.85
C LEU A 11 6.76 8.27 -4.87
N ASN A 12 7.60 9.20 -4.46
CA ASN A 12 9.03 8.96 -4.41
C ASN A 12 9.48 8.85 -2.97
N VAL A 13 9.90 7.66 -2.56
CA VAL A 13 10.38 7.47 -1.21
C VAL A 13 11.61 6.59 -1.24
N ARG A 14 12.38 6.69 -0.18
CA ARG A 14 13.57 5.93 -0.05
C ARG A 14 13.31 4.92 1.04
N ILE A 15 13.42 3.66 0.74
CA ILE A 15 13.17 2.62 1.74
C ILE A 15 14.43 1.80 1.95
N GLU A 16 14.46 1.05 3.03
CA GLU A 16 15.61 0.23 3.34
C GLU A 16 15.83 -0.79 2.23
N THR A 17 17.08 -1.05 1.94
CA THR A 17 17.41 -1.99 0.89
C THR A 17 16.87 -3.38 1.18
N SER A 18 16.90 -3.79 2.43
CA SER A 18 16.40 -5.12 2.78
C SER A 18 14.91 -5.23 2.48
N ILE A 19 14.16 -4.18 2.74
CA ILE A 19 12.73 -4.19 2.45
C ILE A 19 12.51 -4.17 0.95
N TYR A 20 13.31 -3.40 0.25
CA TYR A 20 13.20 -3.32 -1.19
C TYR A 20 13.47 -4.69 -1.82
N ASN A 21 14.46 -5.42 -1.31
CA ASN A 21 14.78 -6.74 -1.82
C ASN A 21 13.63 -7.71 -1.58
N ARG A 22 13.01 -7.62 -0.44
CA ARG A 22 11.86 -8.47 -0.15
C ARG A 22 10.71 -8.16 -1.08
N LEU A 23 10.55 -6.89 -1.42
CA LEU A 23 9.52 -6.49 -2.35
C LEU A 23 9.77 -7.10 -3.73
N ASN A 24 11.03 -7.09 -4.17
CA ASN A 24 11.39 -7.69 -5.44
C ASN A 24 11.06 -9.17 -5.46
N GLU A 25 11.35 -9.85 -4.37
CA GLU A 25 11.08 -11.28 -4.29
C GLU A 25 9.59 -11.56 -4.34
N LEU A 26 8.82 -10.73 -3.68
CA LEU A 26 7.38 -10.89 -3.71
C LEU A 26 6.84 -10.70 -5.12
N CYS A 27 7.34 -9.70 -5.81
CA CYS A 27 6.88 -9.43 -7.16
C CYS A 27 7.19 -10.59 -8.09
N ASP A 28 8.36 -11.18 -7.94
CA ASP A 28 8.75 -12.32 -8.75
C ASP A 28 7.88 -13.52 -8.44
N ASP A 29 7.69 -13.80 -7.18
CA ASP A 29 6.90 -14.94 -6.75
C ASP A 29 5.45 -14.82 -7.14
N ALA A 30 4.85 -13.68 -6.92
CA ALA A 30 3.43 -13.50 -7.16
C ALA A 30 3.11 -13.04 -8.56
N GLY A 31 4.13 -12.74 -9.35
CA GLY A 31 3.90 -12.26 -10.70
C GLY A 31 3.24 -10.90 -10.73
N GLN A 32 3.56 -10.06 -9.77
CA GLN A 32 3.00 -8.73 -9.70
C GLN A 32 4.02 -7.69 -10.03
N THR A 33 3.56 -6.52 -10.48
CA THR A 33 4.46 -5.41 -10.68
C THR A 33 4.69 -4.76 -9.33
N LYS A 34 5.74 -3.97 -9.22
CA LYS A 34 6.03 -3.27 -7.99
C LYS A 34 4.93 -2.31 -7.64
N THR A 35 4.36 -1.65 -8.63
CA THR A 35 3.26 -0.72 -8.38
C THR A 35 2.08 -1.43 -7.74
N THR A 36 1.70 -2.56 -8.29
CA THR A 36 0.59 -3.31 -7.74
C THR A 36 0.87 -3.78 -6.32
N ALA A 37 2.07 -4.28 -6.09
CA ALA A 37 2.44 -4.77 -4.77
C ALA A 37 2.41 -3.65 -3.74
N VAL A 38 2.94 -2.49 -4.11
CA VAL A 38 2.97 -1.35 -3.21
C VAL A 38 1.57 -0.84 -2.94
N GLU A 39 0.75 -0.77 -3.96
CA GLU A 39 -0.62 -0.29 -3.79
C GLU A 39 -1.39 -1.20 -2.85
N ARG A 40 -1.23 -2.49 -3.00
CA ARG A 40 -1.91 -3.43 -2.14
C ARG A 40 -1.43 -3.33 -0.70
N ALA A 41 -0.13 -3.25 -0.54
CA ALA A 41 0.45 -3.15 0.79
C ALA A 41 -0.01 -1.88 1.49
N LEU A 42 0.01 -0.76 0.79
CA LEU A 42 -0.40 0.50 1.37
C LEU A 42 -1.89 0.52 1.68
N THR A 43 -2.69 -0.02 0.78
CA THR A 43 -4.12 -0.06 0.99
C THR A 43 -4.45 -0.85 2.26
N GLU A 44 -3.83 -1.99 2.40
CA GLU A 44 -4.03 -2.81 3.57
C GLU A 44 -3.60 -2.12 4.84
N TYR A 45 -2.43 -1.51 4.79
CA TYR A 45 -1.88 -0.83 5.95
C TYR A 45 -2.78 0.34 6.36
N LEU A 46 -3.20 1.13 5.38
CA LEU A 46 -4.02 2.30 5.67
C LEU A 46 -5.41 1.90 6.15
N ASP A 47 -5.97 0.87 5.56
CA ASP A 47 -7.27 0.39 5.99
C ASP A 47 -7.23 -0.08 7.43
N ASN A 48 -6.19 -0.79 7.79
CA ASN A 48 -6.03 -1.28 9.15
C ASN A 48 -5.86 -0.14 10.13
N TYR A 49 -5.10 0.86 9.74
CA TYR A 49 -4.88 2.00 10.59
C TYR A 49 -6.18 2.76 10.82
N GLU A 50 -6.93 3.00 9.77
CA GLU A 50 -8.17 3.74 9.86
C GLU A 50 -9.20 2.99 10.69
N LYS A 51 -9.22 1.69 10.54
CA LYS A 51 -10.12 0.87 11.30
C LYS A 51 -9.80 0.96 12.79
N LYS A 52 -8.52 0.93 13.11
CA LYS A 52 -8.09 1.03 14.47
C LYS A 52 -8.44 2.39 15.06
N GLN A 53 -8.24 3.45 14.31
CA GLN A 53 -8.58 4.79 14.79
C GLN A 53 -10.08 4.93 15.04
N LYS A 54 -10.86 4.34 14.18
CA LYS A 54 -12.28 4.38 14.31
C LYS A 54 -12.74 3.68 15.59
N LEU A 55 -12.15 2.54 15.87
CA LEU A 55 -12.48 1.80 17.07
C LEU A 55 -12.11 2.59 18.31
N LEU A 56 -10.94 3.19 18.31
CA LEU A 56 -10.51 3.98 19.43
C LEU A 56 -11.44 5.15 19.68
N LYS A 57 -11.85 5.77 18.59
CA LYS A 57 -12.73 6.90 18.71
C LYS A 57 -14.08 6.50 19.27
N GLU A 58 -14.59 5.38 18.86
CA GLU A 58 -15.85 4.90 19.36
C GLU A 58 -15.77 4.61 20.84
N LEU A 59 -14.65 4.07 21.27
CA LEU A 59 -14.48 3.79 22.67
C LEU A 59 -14.39 5.06 23.48
N GLU A 60 -13.78 6.06 22.94
CA GLU A 60 -13.65 7.32 23.65
C GLU A 60 -14.95 8.07 23.77
N GLU A 61 -15.79 7.89 22.81
CA GLU A 61 -17.05 8.59 22.83
C GLU A 61 -18.03 7.99 23.79
N GLU A 62 -17.72 6.83 24.33
CA GLU A 62 -18.58 6.24 25.29
C GLU A 62 -18.61 6.89 26.52
#